data_4062a85b0ae3083579898ea9062d7d1b
#
_entry.id   4062a85b0ae3083579898ea9062d7d1b
#
_cell.length_a   1.000
_cell.length_b   1.000
_cell.length_c   1.000
_cell.angle_alpha   90.00
_cell.angle_beta   90.00
_cell.angle_gamma   90.00
#
_symmetry.space_group_name_H-M   'P 1'
#
loop_
_entity.id
_entity.type
_entity.pdbx_description
1 polymer ?
#
loop_
_entity_poly.entity_id
_entity_poly.type
_entity_poly.pdbx_seq_one_letter_code
_entity_poly.pdbx_strand_id
1 'polypeptide(L)'
;MSEVNVDLKETDDSAKEVLTPEEMAGIERAQKMGRTANETSPFRIPTEFVPLPSFGLVYPPNSPLHNVKEIELRYMTAADEDILTSRSLLRSGKAIDTVLQNCIVDKRIDAEQLISGDKNALVTFLRVSGYGPEYKVEINCPSCGEESKHEFDL
;
A
#
# COMPACT_ATOMS: atom_id res chain seq x y z
N MET A 1 -1.07 -33.45 -44.53
CA MET A 1 -2.02 -32.71 -43.69
C MET A 1 -1.96 -33.34 -42.32
N SER A 2 -1.12 -32.82 -41.48
CA SER A 2 -0.93 -33.33 -40.11
C SER A 2 -1.40 -32.24 -39.17
N GLU A 3 -2.53 -32.47 -38.52
CA GLU A 3 -3.08 -31.59 -37.46
C GLU A 3 -2.20 -31.67 -36.24
N VAL A 4 -1.62 -30.54 -35.87
CA VAL A 4 -0.91 -30.38 -34.59
C VAL A 4 -1.95 -30.05 -33.53
N ASN A 5 -2.27 -31.05 -32.72
CA ASN A 5 -3.10 -30.89 -31.52
C ASN A 5 -2.26 -30.20 -30.44
N VAL A 6 -2.52 -28.93 -30.20
CA VAL A 6 -1.90 -28.20 -29.07
C VAL A 6 -2.77 -28.43 -27.84
N ASP A 7 -2.33 -29.34 -27.00
CA ASP A 7 -2.84 -29.50 -25.62
C ASP A 7 -2.57 -28.21 -24.84
N LEU A 8 -3.59 -27.40 -24.69
CA LEU A 8 -3.62 -26.31 -23.70
C LEU A 8 -3.73 -26.99 -22.31
N LYS A 9 -2.58 -27.23 -21.69
CA LYS A 9 -2.52 -27.54 -20.28
C LYS A 9 -3.15 -26.39 -19.49
N GLU A 10 -4.19 -26.76 -18.78
CA GLU A 10 -4.85 -25.98 -17.74
C GLU A 10 -3.79 -25.29 -16.86
N THR A 11 -3.81 -23.97 -16.87
CA THR A 11 -3.06 -23.17 -15.91
C THR A 11 -3.71 -23.38 -14.54
N ASP A 12 -2.95 -24.02 -13.68
CA ASP A 12 -3.16 -24.21 -12.26
C ASP A 12 -3.79 -22.95 -11.63
N ASP A 13 -5.08 -23.07 -11.28
CA ASP A 13 -5.81 -22.12 -10.42
C ASP A 13 -5.32 -22.38 -8.99
N SER A 14 -4.04 -22.03 -8.76
CA SER A 14 -3.42 -22.18 -7.45
C SER A 14 -4.04 -21.22 -6.46
N ALA A 15 -5.06 -21.74 -5.78
CA ALA A 15 -5.42 -21.42 -4.40
C ALA A 15 -5.29 -19.94 -4.04
N LYS A 16 -6.36 -19.20 -4.20
CA LYS A 16 -6.66 -18.08 -3.29
C LYS A 16 -6.68 -18.66 -1.88
N GLU A 17 -5.52 -18.64 -1.23
CA GLU A 17 -5.38 -19.05 0.15
C GLU A 17 -6.29 -18.17 1.00
N VAL A 18 -7.43 -18.72 1.38
CA VAL A 18 -8.41 -18.03 2.24
C VAL A 18 -7.72 -17.82 3.57
N LEU A 19 -7.56 -16.55 3.95
CA LEU A 19 -6.96 -16.19 5.24
C LEU A 19 -7.67 -16.92 6.37
N THR A 20 -6.89 -17.50 7.26
CA THR A 20 -7.43 -18.18 8.44
C THR A 20 -8.11 -17.17 9.38
N PRO A 21 -9.06 -17.62 10.22
CA PRO A 21 -9.69 -16.73 11.21
C PRO A 21 -8.69 -16.04 12.14
N GLU A 22 -7.55 -16.67 12.43
CA GLU A 22 -6.47 -16.09 13.24
C GLU A 22 -5.72 -14.98 12.51
N GLU A 23 -5.48 -15.14 11.21
CA GLU A 23 -4.86 -14.13 10.36
C GLU A 23 -5.79 -12.92 10.17
N MET A 24 -7.10 -13.15 9.99
CA MET A 24 -8.08 -12.08 9.93
C MET A 24 -8.16 -11.31 11.25
N ALA A 25 -8.15 -12.01 12.38
CA ALA A 25 -8.12 -11.37 13.70
C ALA A 25 -6.83 -10.58 13.92
N GLY A 26 -5.70 -11.01 13.35
CA GLY A 26 -4.44 -10.28 13.34
C GLY A 26 -4.53 -8.95 12.57
N ILE A 27 -5.16 -8.98 11.39
CA ILE A 27 -5.41 -7.78 10.56
C ILE A 27 -6.31 -6.78 11.30
N GLU A 28 -7.41 -7.25 11.89
CA GLU A 28 -8.33 -6.40 12.66
C GLU A 28 -7.63 -5.77 13.88
N ARG A 29 -6.79 -6.53 14.59
CA ARG A 29 -6.01 -6.02 15.72
C ARG A 29 -5.02 -4.94 15.28
N ALA A 30 -4.29 -5.16 14.17
CA ALA A 30 -3.36 -4.18 13.62
C ALA A 30 -4.07 -2.88 13.20
N GLN A 31 -5.22 -2.98 12.53
CA GLN A 31 -6.06 -1.84 12.17
C GLN A 31 -6.58 -1.10 13.41
N LYS A 32 -6.98 -1.82 14.45
CA LYS A 32 -7.47 -1.24 15.70
C LYS A 32 -6.37 -0.54 16.49
N MET A 33 -5.15 -1.11 16.53
CA MET A 33 -4.00 -0.49 17.20
C MET A 33 -3.60 0.83 16.53
N GLY A 34 -3.57 0.89 15.19
CA GLY A 34 -3.27 2.13 14.47
C GLY A 34 -4.31 3.23 14.70
N ARG A 35 -5.60 2.87 14.82
CA ARG A 35 -6.68 3.84 15.09
C ARG A 35 -6.62 4.42 16.51
N THR A 36 -6.32 3.61 17.52
CA THR A 36 -6.29 4.04 18.91
C THR A 36 -5.04 4.85 19.28
N ALA A 37 -3.94 4.68 18.55
CA ALA A 37 -2.70 5.38 18.84
C ALA A 37 -2.80 6.90 18.67
N ASN A 38 -3.64 7.37 17.73
CA ASN A 38 -3.82 8.81 17.48
C ASN A 38 -4.88 9.46 18.39
N GLU A 39 -5.83 8.68 18.92
CA GLU A 39 -6.93 9.18 19.76
C GLU A 39 -6.56 9.27 21.26
N THR A 40 -5.63 8.44 21.73
CA THR A 40 -5.27 8.29 23.14
C THR A 40 -3.91 8.87 23.52
N SER A 41 -3.08 9.28 22.54
CA SER A 41 -1.75 9.83 22.85
C SER A 41 -1.86 11.31 23.23
N PRO A 42 -1.22 11.76 24.34
CA PRO A 42 -1.06 13.18 24.65
C PRO A 42 -0.19 13.91 23.62
N PHE A 43 0.55 13.19 22.80
CA PHE A 43 1.34 13.70 21.68
C PHE A 43 0.58 13.46 20.37
N ARG A 44 0.10 14.53 19.74
CA ARG A 44 -0.47 14.44 18.39
C ARG A 44 0.62 14.04 17.41
N ILE A 45 0.39 12.95 16.69
CA ILE A 45 1.25 12.59 15.56
C ILE A 45 1.07 13.67 14.50
N PRO A 46 2.16 14.26 13.96
CA PRO A 46 2.06 15.27 12.94
C PRO A 46 1.39 14.71 11.68
N THR A 47 0.69 15.59 10.97
CA THR A 47 -0.02 15.27 9.73
C THR A 47 0.45 16.20 8.62
N GLU A 48 0.30 15.77 7.36
CA GLU A 48 0.62 16.55 6.18
C GLU A 48 -0.39 16.29 5.08
N PHE A 49 -0.66 17.30 4.24
CA PHE A 49 -1.52 17.19 3.08
C PHE A 49 -0.72 16.73 1.86
N VAL A 50 -1.11 15.59 1.31
CA VAL A 50 -0.44 14.97 0.16
C VAL A 50 -1.31 15.14 -1.08
N PRO A 51 -0.79 15.78 -2.16
CA PRO A 51 -1.56 15.98 -3.37
C PRO A 51 -1.83 14.66 -4.08
N LEU A 52 -3.04 14.51 -4.59
CA LEU A 52 -3.45 13.37 -5.41
C LEU A 52 -3.20 13.67 -6.88
N PRO A 53 -2.45 12.83 -7.61
CA PRO A 53 -2.25 12.99 -9.05
C PRO A 53 -3.53 13.05 -9.88
N SER A 54 -4.59 12.37 -9.42
CA SER A 54 -5.91 12.39 -10.08
C SER A 54 -6.72 13.65 -9.85
N PHE A 55 -6.35 14.48 -8.86
CA PHE A 55 -7.17 15.58 -8.34
C PHE A 55 -8.59 15.17 -7.95
N GLY A 56 -8.81 13.90 -7.68
CA GLY A 56 -10.12 13.34 -7.36
C GLY A 56 -11.11 13.26 -8.52
N LEU A 57 -10.70 13.58 -9.77
CA LEU A 57 -11.58 13.67 -10.93
C LEU A 57 -12.08 12.33 -11.44
N VAL A 58 -11.36 11.25 -11.15
CA VAL A 58 -11.69 9.90 -11.63
C VAL A 58 -12.65 9.15 -10.69
N TYR A 59 -12.88 9.66 -9.50
CA TYR A 59 -13.77 9.03 -8.53
C TYR A 59 -15.23 9.43 -8.78
N PRO A 60 -16.17 8.50 -8.57
CA PRO A 60 -17.59 8.77 -8.78
C PRO A 60 -18.12 9.82 -7.78
N PRO A 61 -19.20 10.55 -8.12
CA PRO A 61 -19.73 11.64 -7.29
C PRO A 61 -20.15 11.24 -5.86
N ASN A 62 -20.43 9.96 -5.63
CA ASN A 62 -20.78 9.43 -4.30
C ASN A 62 -19.55 9.01 -3.48
N SER A 63 -18.35 9.07 -4.04
CA SER A 63 -17.11 8.76 -3.33
C SER A 63 -16.66 9.95 -2.47
N PRO A 64 -16.12 9.71 -1.26
CA PRO A 64 -15.51 10.75 -0.45
C PRO A 64 -14.25 11.37 -1.10
N LEU A 65 -13.71 10.71 -2.13
CA LEU A 65 -12.54 11.16 -2.90
C LEU A 65 -12.91 12.05 -4.10
N HIS A 66 -14.21 12.21 -4.42
CA HIS A 66 -14.62 12.98 -5.58
C HIS A 66 -14.23 14.47 -5.46
N ASN A 67 -13.48 14.98 -6.46
CA ASN A 67 -12.92 16.33 -6.47
C ASN A 67 -11.98 16.69 -5.29
N VAL A 68 -11.48 15.69 -4.57
CA VAL A 68 -10.47 15.89 -3.53
C VAL A 68 -9.09 15.99 -4.18
N LYS A 69 -8.40 17.10 -3.95
CA LYS A 69 -7.08 17.36 -4.55
C LYS A 69 -5.93 16.85 -3.71
N GLU A 70 -6.13 16.75 -2.40
CA GLU A 70 -5.12 16.35 -1.43
C GLU A 70 -5.77 15.56 -0.29
N ILE A 71 -5.02 14.66 0.31
CA ILE A 71 -5.46 13.85 1.46
C ILE A 71 -4.52 14.14 2.62
N GLU A 72 -5.10 14.34 3.81
CA GLU A 72 -4.34 14.46 5.04
C GLU A 72 -3.86 13.08 5.51
N LEU A 73 -2.54 12.91 5.59
CA LEU A 73 -1.87 11.72 6.14
C LEU A 73 -1.15 12.07 7.44
N ARG A 74 -1.22 11.19 8.42
CA ARG A 74 -0.29 11.20 9.54
C ARG A 74 1.01 10.47 9.19
N TYR A 75 2.10 10.84 9.83
CA TYR A 75 3.34 10.09 9.73
C TYR A 75 3.19 8.67 10.29
N MET A 76 4.00 7.75 9.76
CA MET A 76 4.06 6.37 10.24
C MET A 76 4.59 6.31 11.68
N THR A 77 4.08 5.35 12.41
CA THR A 77 4.55 4.97 13.75
C THR A 77 5.23 3.60 13.70
N ALA A 78 5.93 3.21 14.75
CA ALA A 78 6.51 1.88 14.86
C ALA A 78 5.47 0.75 14.67
N ALA A 79 4.22 0.97 15.09
CA ALA A 79 3.14 0.01 14.89
C ALA A 79 2.77 -0.15 13.40
N ASP A 80 2.91 0.90 12.59
CA ASP A 80 2.70 0.82 11.13
C ASP A 80 3.87 0.11 10.44
N GLU A 81 5.11 0.28 10.95
CA GLU A 81 6.28 -0.47 10.48
C GLU A 81 6.16 -1.96 10.79
N ASP A 82 5.64 -2.33 11.95
CA ASP A 82 5.35 -3.72 12.30
C ASP A 82 4.37 -4.38 11.31
N ILE A 83 3.40 -3.62 10.80
CA ILE A 83 2.49 -4.08 9.75
C ILE A 83 3.25 -4.39 8.46
N LEU A 84 4.18 -3.53 8.05
CA LEU A 84 5.00 -3.72 6.84
C LEU A 84 5.91 -4.95 6.91
N THR A 85 6.26 -5.41 8.12
CA THR A 85 7.10 -6.60 8.33
C THR A 85 6.28 -7.86 8.63
N SER A 86 4.97 -7.76 8.77
CA SER A 86 4.07 -8.88 9.05
C SER A 86 4.00 -9.84 7.87
N ARG A 87 4.44 -11.11 8.08
CA ARG A 87 4.46 -12.14 7.03
C ARG A 87 3.07 -12.45 6.48
N SER A 88 2.04 -12.46 7.33
CA SER A 88 0.66 -12.74 6.92
C SER A 88 0.11 -11.64 6.03
N LEU A 89 0.34 -10.37 6.39
CA LEU A 89 -0.10 -9.21 5.62
C LEU A 89 0.66 -9.09 4.29
N LEU A 90 1.96 -9.40 4.27
CA LEU A 90 2.75 -9.45 3.05
C LEU A 90 2.26 -10.52 2.09
N ARG A 91 1.99 -11.75 2.57
CA ARG A 91 1.46 -12.84 1.74
C ARG A 91 0.08 -12.51 1.16
N SER A 92 -0.79 -11.87 1.93
CA SER A 92 -2.12 -11.47 1.46
C SER A 92 -2.11 -10.25 0.54
N GLY A 93 -0.96 -9.57 0.38
CA GLY A 93 -0.84 -8.32 -0.37
C GLY A 93 -1.51 -7.12 0.28
N LYS A 94 -1.98 -7.24 1.53
CA LYS A 94 -2.77 -6.20 2.22
C LYS A 94 -1.93 -5.26 3.09
N ALA A 95 -0.64 -5.50 3.25
CA ALA A 95 0.22 -4.71 4.14
C ALA A 95 0.17 -3.20 3.81
N ILE A 96 0.32 -2.84 2.54
CA ILE A 96 0.31 -1.45 2.08
C ILE A 96 -1.05 -0.79 2.31
N ASP A 97 -2.15 -1.46 1.94
CA ASP A 97 -3.50 -0.93 2.13
C ASP A 97 -3.82 -0.73 3.62
N THR A 98 -3.36 -1.64 4.47
CA THR A 98 -3.54 -1.54 5.92
C THR A 98 -2.78 -0.33 6.49
N VAL A 99 -1.53 -0.12 6.08
CA VAL A 99 -0.74 1.03 6.53
C VAL A 99 -1.36 2.34 6.02
N LEU A 100 -1.74 2.41 4.75
CA LEU A 100 -2.41 3.59 4.20
C LEU A 100 -3.71 3.88 4.95
N GLN A 101 -4.55 2.87 5.20
CA GLN A 101 -5.80 3.03 5.96
C GLN A 101 -5.56 3.57 7.37
N ASN A 102 -4.47 3.17 8.01
CA ASN A 102 -4.10 3.67 9.33
C ASN A 102 -3.61 5.12 9.26
N CYS A 103 -2.82 5.47 8.25
CA CYS A 103 -2.23 6.80 8.10
C CYS A 103 -3.21 7.85 7.57
N ILE A 104 -4.23 7.47 6.77
CA ILE A 104 -5.27 8.39 6.31
C ILE A 104 -6.08 8.90 7.50
N VAL A 105 -6.15 10.24 7.66
CA VAL A 105 -6.86 10.88 8.75
C VAL A 105 -8.37 10.80 8.56
N ASP A 106 -8.86 11.08 7.36
CA ASP A 106 -10.29 10.96 7.05
C ASP A 106 -10.72 9.49 6.90
N LYS A 107 -11.34 8.95 7.94
CA LYS A 107 -11.75 7.54 8.00
C LYS A 107 -12.93 7.16 7.08
N ARG A 108 -13.50 8.12 6.36
CA ARG A 108 -14.49 7.85 5.29
C ARG A 108 -13.82 7.35 4.01
N ILE A 109 -12.51 7.63 3.86
CA ILE A 109 -11.72 7.18 2.73
C ILE A 109 -11.26 5.75 2.99
N ASP A 110 -11.55 4.87 2.04
CA ASP A 110 -11.11 3.47 2.04
C ASP A 110 -9.86 3.34 1.15
N ALA A 111 -8.75 2.91 1.73
CA ALA A 111 -7.48 2.75 1.03
C ALA A 111 -7.53 1.72 -0.12
N GLU A 112 -8.42 0.71 -0.03
CA GLU A 112 -8.61 -0.28 -1.09
C GLU A 112 -9.25 0.33 -2.34
N GLN A 113 -10.03 1.41 -2.20
CA GLN A 113 -10.72 2.09 -3.31
C GLN A 113 -9.85 3.14 -4.01
N LEU A 114 -8.65 3.41 -3.50
CA LEU A 114 -7.72 4.32 -4.15
C LEU A 114 -7.24 3.75 -5.49
N ILE A 115 -7.25 4.59 -6.53
CA ILE A 115 -6.62 4.23 -7.81
C ILE A 115 -5.10 4.13 -7.65
N SER A 116 -4.46 3.32 -8.50
CA SER A 116 -3.03 3.02 -8.38
C SER A 116 -2.13 4.26 -8.39
N GLY A 117 -2.46 5.29 -9.17
CA GLY A 117 -1.70 6.53 -9.23
C GLY A 117 -1.71 7.28 -7.90
N ASP A 118 -2.88 7.47 -7.31
CA ASP A 118 -3.04 8.14 -6.02
C ASP A 118 -2.43 7.32 -4.89
N LYS A 119 -2.67 5.98 -4.91
CA LYS A 119 -2.07 5.07 -3.93
C LYS A 119 -0.54 5.16 -3.96
N ASN A 120 0.09 5.18 -5.13
CA ASN A 120 1.54 5.29 -5.27
C ASN A 120 2.05 6.63 -4.72
N ALA A 121 1.36 7.74 -4.97
CA ALA A 121 1.75 9.04 -4.42
C ALA A 121 1.75 9.03 -2.89
N LEU A 122 0.71 8.45 -2.27
CA LEU A 122 0.61 8.34 -0.81
C LEU A 122 1.69 7.40 -0.24
N VAL A 123 1.98 6.27 -0.90
CA VAL A 123 3.06 5.35 -0.49
C VAL A 123 4.42 6.01 -0.61
N THR A 124 4.67 6.76 -1.69
CA THR A 124 5.92 7.52 -1.86
C THR A 124 6.09 8.55 -0.75
N PHE A 125 5.03 9.29 -0.41
CA PHE A 125 5.06 10.21 0.72
C PHE A 125 5.42 9.51 2.03
N LEU A 126 4.77 8.38 2.36
CA LEU A 126 5.08 7.61 3.57
C LEU A 126 6.53 7.10 3.57
N ARG A 127 7.05 6.71 2.40
CA ARG A 127 8.45 6.28 2.25
C ARG A 127 9.41 7.44 2.51
N VAL A 128 9.15 8.61 1.90
CA VAL A 128 9.98 9.82 2.05
C VAL A 128 9.96 10.33 3.49
N SER A 129 8.78 10.40 4.08
CA SER A 129 8.60 10.91 5.45
C SER A 129 9.19 9.99 6.52
N GLY A 130 9.22 8.67 6.29
CA GLY A 130 9.75 7.70 7.25
C GLY A 130 11.24 7.42 7.09
N TYR A 131 11.76 7.43 5.86
CA TYR A 131 13.12 6.94 5.57
C TYR A 131 13.99 7.92 4.76
N GLY A 132 13.45 9.11 4.45
CA GLY A 132 14.12 10.11 3.63
C GLY A 132 13.90 9.91 2.11
N PRO A 133 14.25 10.94 1.31
CA PRO A 133 14.00 10.96 -0.13
C PRO A 133 14.96 10.07 -0.93
N GLU A 134 16.16 9.78 -0.39
CA GLU A 134 17.14 8.94 -1.09
C GLU A 134 16.62 7.51 -1.27
N TYR A 135 16.57 7.05 -2.51
CA TYR A 135 16.16 5.70 -2.86
C TYR A 135 17.23 4.99 -3.67
N LYS A 136 17.95 4.07 -3.03
CA LYS A 136 19.01 3.26 -3.65
C LYS A 136 18.47 1.91 -4.06
N VAL A 137 18.66 1.56 -5.33
CA VAL A 137 18.26 0.26 -5.88
C VAL A 137 19.41 -0.42 -6.59
N GLU A 138 19.48 -1.73 -6.46
CA GLU A 138 20.35 -2.61 -7.20
C GLU A 138 19.51 -3.44 -8.17
N ILE A 139 19.81 -3.31 -9.45
CA ILE A 139 19.04 -3.96 -10.52
C ILE A 139 19.97 -4.87 -11.30
N ASN A 140 19.61 -6.14 -11.45
CA ASN A 140 20.29 -7.07 -12.32
C ASN A 140 19.72 -6.98 -13.74
N CYS A 141 20.58 -6.74 -14.73
CA CYS A 141 20.16 -6.73 -16.12
C CYS A 141 19.61 -8.10 -16.52
N PRO A 142 18.35 -8.20 -17.01
CA PRO A 142 17.76 -9.48 -17.41
C PRO A 142 18.46 -10.11 -18.64
N SER A 143 19.26 -9.34 -19.39
CA SER A 143 19.94 -9.82 -20.61
C SER A 143 21.35 -10.35 -20.32
N CYS A 144 22.16 -9.64 -19.54
CA CYS A 144 23.57 -10.00 -19.29
C CYS A 144 23.84 -10.39 -17.82
N GLY A 145 22.90 -10.19 -16.91
CA GLY A 145 23.07 -10.46 -15.49
C GLY A 145 23.94 -9.43 -14.76
N GLU A 146 24.41 -8.37 -15.45
CA GLU A 146 25.23 -7.34 -14.82
C GLU A 146 24.42 -6.55 -13.78
N GLU A 147 25.02 -6.36 -12.61
CA GLU A 147 24.44 -5.59 -11.51
C GLU A 147 24.70 -4.10 -11.74
N SER A 148 23.64 -3.29 -11.71
CA SER A 148 23.73 -1.83 -11.75
C SER A 148 23.09 -1.21 -10.52
N LYS A 149 23.77 -0.20 -9.96
CA LYS A 149 23.29 0.55 -8.80
C LYS A 149 22.78 1.91 -9.25
N HIS A 150 21.57 2.23 -8.82
CA HIS A 150 20.93 3.51 -9.11
C HIS A 150 20.50 4.19 -7.82
N GLU A 151 20.59 5.51 -7.82
CA GLU A 151 20.13 6.34 -6.72
C GLU A 151 19.13 7.36 -7.28
N PHE A 152 17.98 7.45 -6.65
CA PHE A 152 16.89 8.35 -7.01
C PHE A 152 16.56 9.24 -5.82
N ASP A 153 16.17 10.47 -6.10
CA ASP A 153 15.54 11.39 -5.16
C ASP A 153 14.03 11.37 -5.43
N LEU A 154 13.24 10.93 -4.43
CA LEU A 154 11.79 10.67 -4.54
C LEU A 154 10.97 11.92 -4.30
#